data_2c634ad94c0d296e924a19d0b693faee
#
_entry.id   2c634ad94c0d296e924a19d0b693faee
#
_cell.length_a   1.000
_cell.length_b   1.000
_cell.length_c   1.000
_cell.angle_alpha   90.00
_cell.angle_beta   90.00
_cell.angle_gamma   90.00
#
_symmetry.space_group_name_H-M   'P 1'
#
loop_
_entity.id
_entity.type
_entity.pdbx_description
1 polymer ?
#
loop_
_entity_poly.entity_id
_entity_poly.type
_entity_poly.pdbx_seq_one_letter_code
_entity_poly.pdbx_strand_id
1 'polypeptide(L)'
;YHIGEHMYTKFKCLPNHVGWDNVIHGGIIALICDDILGKHVLSISKSFCMTRNLNIKYLKPTYSKVEHIFKTTVIRKGRTTVWIKVDIFNEKGDLCAYADADFALLEEHHAKQKDIANYKLDDLVAHLK
;
A
#
# COMPACT_ATOMS: atom_id res chain seq x y z
N TYR A 1 1.51 -8.91 19.71
CA TYR A 1 2.24 -7.71 19.33
C TYR A 1 2.50 -7.62 17.86
N HIS A 2 2.25 -6.44 17.32
CA HIS A 2 2.40 -6.21 15.88
C HIS A 2 3.46 -5.16 15.56
N ILE A 3 3.97 -4.45 16.56
CA ILE A 3 5.04 -3.46 16.35
C ILE A 3 6.26 -4.15 15.78
N GLY A 4 6.77 -3.64 14.64
CA GLY A 4 7.89 -4.23 13.94
C GLY A 4 7.53 -5.41 13.06
N GLU A 5 6.26 -5.84 13.05
CA GLU A 5 5.81 -6.91 12.16
C GLU A 5 5.95 -6.48 10.71
N HIS A 6 6.50 -7.36 9.88
CA HIS A 6 6.74 -7.11 8.47
C HIS A 6 5.85 -7.97 7.59
N MET A 7 5.50 -7.43 6.43
CA MET A 7 4.85 -8.18 5.37
C MET A 7 5.52 -7.81 4.06
N TYR A 8 5.76 -8.80 3.21
CA TYR A 8 6.39 -8.58 1.91
C TYR A 8 5.41 -8.86 0.81
N THR A 9 5.35 -7.98 -0.19
CA THR A 9 4.51 -8.15 -1.36
C THR A 9 5.33 -7.86 -2.60
N LYS A 10 5.26 -8.75 -3.58
CA LYS A 10 5.90 -8.54 -4.86
C LYS A 10 4.88 -8.00 -5.84
N PHE A 11 5.25 -7.01 -6.61
CA PHE A 11 4.35 -6.41 -7.57
C PHE A 11 5.10 -6.03 -8.84
N LYS A 12 4.48 -6.32 -9.98
CA LYS A 12 5.01 -5.97 -11.29
C LYS A 12 3.95 -5.17 -12.04
N CYS A 13 4.21 -3.91 -12.30
CA CYS A 13 3.26 -3.06 -13.00
C CYS A 13 3.28 -3.35 -14.50
N LEU A 14 2.11 -3.24 -15.10
CA LEU A 14 1.95 -3.41 -16.54
C LEU A 14 2.33 -2.13 -17.29
N PRO A 15 2.65 -2.23 -18.61
CA PRO A 15 3.05 -1.06 -19.38
C PRO A 15 2.03 0.08 -19.38
N ASN A 16 0.76 -0.20 -19.23
CA ASN A 16 -0.27 0.83 -19.24
C ASN A 16 -0.36 1.62 -17.93
N HIS A 17 0.44 1.29 -16.93
CA HIS A 17 0.58 2.08 -15.71
C HIS A 17 1.70 3.12 -15.82
N VAL A 18 2.28 3.24 -16.99
CA VAL A 18 3.44 4.09 -17.22
C VAL A 18 3.03 5.55 -17.34
N GLY A 19 3.74 6.44 -16.64
CA GLY A 19 3.55 7.86 -16.76
C GLY A 19 4.55 8.50 -17.72
N TRP A 20 5.79 7.96 -17.78
CA TRP A 20 6.89 8.56 -18.54
C TRP A 20 7.97 7.50 -18.78
N ASP A 21 8.37 7.29 -20.05
CA ASP A 21 9.50 6.40 -20.44
C ASP A 21 9.57 5.09 -19.66
N ASN A 22 8.46 4.35 -19.59
CA ASN A 22 8.35 3.09 -18.83
C ASN A 22 8.45 3.28 -17.32
N VAL A 23 8.46 4.52 -16.86
CA VAL A 23 8.41 4.82 -15.42
C VAL A 23 6.96 4.76 -14.96
N ILE A 24 6.72 4.06 -13.87
CA ILE A 24 5.38 3.94 -13.32
C ILE A 24 4.94 5.28 -12.76
N HIS A 25 3.73 5.68 -13.09
CA HIS A 25 3.15 6.93 -12.60
C HIS A 25 3.14 6.95 -11.08
N GLY A 26 3.55 8.09 -10.48
CA GLY A 26 3.60 8.25 -9.03
C GLY A 26 2.28 7.99 -8.34
N GLY A 27 1.16 8.39 -8.98
CA GLY A 27 -0.17 8.12 -8.44
C GLY A 27 -0.51 6.63 -8.39
N ILE A 28 0.00 5.85 -9.34
CA ILE A 28 -0.18 4.40 -9.34
C ILE A 28 0.60 3.78 -8.17
N ILE A 29 1.81 4.24 -7.94
CA ILE A 29 2.60 3.77 -6.79
C ILE A 29 1.87 4.11 -5.49
N ALA A 30 1.29 5.30 -5.40
CA ALA A 30 0.52 5.70 -4.21
C ALA A 30 -0.68 4.78 -3.99
N LEU A 31 -1.40 4.45 -5.05
CA LEU A 31 -2.55 3.55 -4.99
C LEU A 31 -2.13 2.16 -4.49
N ILE A 32 -1.05 1.63 -5.02
CA ILE A 32 -0.53 0.32 -4.62
C ILE A 32 -0.11 0.34 -3.15
N CYS A 33 0.61 1.39 -2.74
CA CYS A 33 1.03 1.54 -1.34
C CYS A 33 -0.17 1.55 -0.40
N ASP A 34 -1.16 2.36 -0.73
CA ASP A 34 -2.37 2.49 0.10
C ASP A 34 -3.07 1.15 0.25
N ASP A 35 -3.23 0.41 -0.85
CA ASP A 35 -3.88 -0.88 -0.82
C ASP A 35 -3.09 -1.91 0.00
N ILE A 36 -1.79 -1.99 -0.20
CA ILE A 36 -0.94 -2.94 0.52
C ILE A 36 -0.92 -2.64 2.01
N LEU A 37 -0.77 -1.36 2.36
CA LEU A 37 -0.78 -0.93 3.75
C LEU A 37 -2.12 -1.26 4.41
N GLY A 38 -3.22 -0.97 3.73
CA GLY A 38 -4.55 -1.26 4.25
C GLY A 38 -4.78 -2.74 4.48
N LYS A 39 -4.28 -3.58 3.58
CA LYS A 39 -4.38 -5.04 3.73
C LYS A 39 -3.59 -5.53 4.93
N HIS A 40 -2.41 -4.97 5.16
CA HIS A 40 -1.62 -5.34 6.33
C HIS A 40 -2.33 -4.93 7.62
N VAL A 41 -2.88 -3.71 7.65
CA VAL A 41 -3.65 -3.24 8.80
C VAL A 41 -4.84 -4.15 9.07
N LEU A 42 -5.58 -4.51 8.03
CA LEU A 42 -6.72 -5.43 8.15
C LEU A 42 -6.28 -6.77 8.74
N SER A 43 -5.15 -7.30 8.29
CA SER A 43 -4.67 -8.61 8.74
C SER A 43 -4.33 -8.64 10.23
N ILE A 44 -3.79 -7.55 10.76
CA ILE A 44 -3.38 -7.50 12.17
C ILE A 44 -4.51 -7.04 13.10
N SER A 45 -5.39 -6.18 12.62
CA SER A 45 -6.45 -5.60 13.45
C SER A 45 -7.75 -6.39 13.38
N LYS A 46 -7.93 -7.20 12.32
CA LYS A 46 -9.18 -7.91 12.04
C LYS A 46 -10.36 -6.95 11.93
N SER A 47 -10.07 -5.71 11.57
CA SER A 47 -11.05 -4.64 11.49
C SER A 47 -10.83 -3.87 10.19
N PHE A 48 -11.91 -3.40 9.59
CA PHE A 48 -11.78 -2.53 8.43
C PHE A 48 -11.16 -1.22 8.85
N CYS A 49 -10.50 -0.56 7.92
CA CYS A 49 -9.77 0.66 8.20
C CYS A 49 -9.96 1.68 7.10
N MET A 50 -9.64 2.91 7.42
CA MET A 50 -9.70 4.02 6.49
C MET A 50 -8.38 4.78 6.56
N THR A 51 -7.80 5.08 5.41
CA THR A 51 -6.58 5.87 5.32
C THR A 51 -6.87 7.30 5.80
N ARG A 52 -6.09 7.77 6.76
CA ARG A 52 -6.19 9.15 7.23
C ARG A 52 -5.10 10.01 6.63
N ASN A 53 -3.87 9.49 6.65
CA ASN A 53 -2.73 10.19 6.07
C ASN A 53 -1.88 9.19 5.30
N LEU A 54 -1.34 9.64 4.19
CA LEU A 54 -0.39 8.87 3.40
C LEU A 54 0.66 9.82 2.87
N ASN A 55 1.91 9.65 3.26
CA ASN A 55 3.03 10.46 2.82
C ASN A 55 4.01 9.58 2.07
N ILE A 56 4.32 9.96 0.84
CA ILE A 56 5.20 9.17 -0.03
C ILE A 56 6.39 10.00 -0.45
N LYS A 57 7.56 9.38 -0.43
CA LYS A 57 8.78 9.95 -0.98
C LYS A 57 9.30 9.07 -2.10
N TYR A 58 9.54 9.68 -3.25
CA TYR A 58 10.05 8.98 -4.42
C TYR A 58 11.54 9.30 -4.54
N LEU A 59 12.39 8.27 -4.50
CA LEU A 59 13.85 8.42 -4.52
C LEU A 59 14.44 8.04 -5.87
N LYS A 60 13.91 6.99 -6.49
CA LYS A 60 14.35 6.47 -7.78
C LYS A 60 13.16 6.07 -8.60
N PRO A 61 13.27 6.11 -9.95
CA PRO A 61 12.15 5.64 -10.77
C PRO A 61 11.82 4.18 -10.52
N THR A 62 10.54 3.86 -10.57
CA THR A 62 10.06 2.49 -10.60
C THR A 62 9.62 2.19 -12.02
N TYR A 63 10.05 1.06 -12.56
CA TYR A 63 9.84 0.75 -13.97
C TYR A 63 8.77 -0.31 -14.18
N SER A 64 8.04 -0.18 -15.29
CA SER A 64 7.07 -1.19 -15.69
C SER A 64 7.80 -2.48 -16.07
N LYS A 65 7.11 -3.62 -15.93
CA LYS A 65 7.63 -4.95 -16.23
C LYS A 65 8.79 -5.40 -15.34
N VAL A 66 9.15 -4.60 -14.33
CA VAL A 66 10.17 -4.95 -13.34
C VAL A 66 9.47 -5.23 -12.03
N GLU A 67 9.83 -6.36 -11.41
CA GLU A 67 9.26 -6.73 -10.12
C GLU A 67 9.86 -5.86 -9.01
N HIS A 68 8.98 -5.32 -8.19
CA HIS A 68 9.38 -4.55 -7.02
C HIS A 68 8.88 -5.25 -5.76
N ILE A 69 9.62 -5.11 -4.68
CA ILE A 69 9.26 -5.68 -3.40
C ILE A 69 8.80 -4.56 -2.48
N PHE A 70 7.60 -4.71 -1.96
CA PHE A 70 7.00 -3.78 -1.01
C PHE A 70 7.08 -4.42 0.36
N LYS A 71 7.85 -3.82 1.25
CA LYS A 71 8.00 -4.30 2.62
C LYS A 71 7.25 -3.38 3.55
N THR A 72 6.16 -3.86 4.12
CA THR A 72 5.38 -3.09 5.08
C THR A 72 5.81 -3.43 6.50
N THR A 73 5.85 -2.42 7.35
CA THR A 73 6.27 -2.57 8.74
C THR A 73 5.32 -1.80 9.63
N VAL A 74 4.75 -2.47 10.62
CA VAL A 74 3.89 -1.80 11.61
C VAL A 74 4.77 -1.00 12.56
N ILE A 75 4.55 0.30 12.60
CA ILE A 75 5.31 1.20 13.48
C ILE A 75 4.68 1.20 14.86
N ARG A 76 3.35 1.33 14.91
CA ARG A 76 2.63 1.39 16.17
C ARG A 76 1.17 1.02 15.93
N LYS A 77 0.58 0.29 16.86
CA LYS A 77 -0.84 -0.03 16.83
C LYS A 77 -1.49 0.52 18.10
N GLY A 78 -2.36 1.51 17.93
CA GLY A 78 -3.16 2.04 18.99
C GLY A 78 -4.54 1.41 19.01
N ARG A 79 -5.42 1.93 19.85
CA ARG A 79 -6.78 1.44 19.99
C ARG A 79 -7.63 1.72 18.76
N THR A 80 -7.46 2.91 18.19
CA THR A 80 -8.27 3.38 17.06
C THR A 80 -7.44 3.72 15.82
N THR A 81 -6.13 3.64 15.92
CA THR A 81 -5.23 4.06 14.83
C THR A 81 -4.05 3.11 14.72
N VAL A 82 -3.65 2.82 13.50
CA VAL A 82 -2.42 2.06 13.22
C VAL A 82 -1.50 2.94 12.40
N TRP A 83 -0.24 3.04 12.83
CA TRP A 83 0.83 3.73 12.11
C TRP A 83 1.69 2.67 11.45
N ILE A 84 1.86 2.78 10.13
CA ILE A 84 2.49 1.74 9.34
C ILE A 84 3.29 2.39 8.21
N LYS A 85 4.35 1.72 7.78
CA LYS A 85 5.15 2.22 6.67
C LYS A 85 5.40 1.13 5.63
N VAL A 86 5.80 1.56 4.44
CA VAL A 86 6.21 0.65 3.37
C VAL A 86 7.49 1.15 2.75
N ASP A 87 8.41 0.23 2.49
CA ASP A 87 9.63 0.48 1.72
C ASP A 87 9.52 -0.30 0.42
N ILE A 88 9.88 0.35 -0.70
CA ILE A 88 9.77 -0.23 -2.03
C ILE A 88 11.17 -0.41 -2.61
N PHE A 89 11.52 -1.66 -2.91
CA PHE A 89 12.84 -2.02 -3.42
C PHE A 89 12.74 -2.54 -4.85
N ASN A 90 13.75 -2.24 -5.66
CA ASN A 90 13.85 -2.79 -7.01
C ASN A 90 14.56 -4.16 -6.99
N GLU A 91 14.78 -4.75 -8.18
CA GLU A 91 15.43 -6.05 -8.31
C GLU A 91 16.83 -6.08 -7.71
N LYS A 92 17.51 -4.96 -7.70
CA LYS A 92 18.87 -4.85 -7.18
C LYS A 92 18.91 -4.65 -5.68
N GLY A 93 17.75 -4.50 -5.06
CA GLY A 93 17.68 -4.22 -3.62
C GLY A 93 17.80 -2.76 -3.27
N ASP A 94 17.76 -1.87 -4.25
CA ASP A 94 17.82 -0.42 -4.00
C ASP A 94 16.45 0.09 -3.56
N LEU A 95 16.45 0.99 -2.58
CA LEU A 95 15.23 1.63 -2.12
C LEU A 95 14.78 2.67 -3.16
N CYS A 96 13.62 2.45 -3.77
CA CYS A 96 13.09 3.33 -4.81
C CYS A 96 12.15 4.38 -4.25
N ALA A 97 11.38 4.02 -3.23
CA ALA A 97 10.41 4.90 -2.61
C ALA A 97 10.05 4.36 -1.25
N TYR A 98 9.50 5.23 -0.43
CA TYR A 98 8.95 4.78 0.84
C TYR A 98 7.77 5.66 1.21
N ALA A 99 6.89 5.12 2.03
CA ALA A 99 5.72 5.85 2.48
C ALA A 99 5.44 5.52 3.92
N ASP A 100 4.84 6.47 4.61
CA ASP A 100 4.27 6.22 5.92
C ASP A 100 2.81 6.64 5.90
N ALA A 101 2.02 6.00 6.75
CA ALA A 101 0.59 6.24 6.77
C ALA A 101 0.03 5.98 8.16
N ASP A 102 -1.10 6.58 8.43
CA ASP A 102 -1.91 6.19 9.57
C ASP A 102 -3.32 5.89 9.11
N PHE A 103 -3.86 4.81 9.67
CA PHE A 103 -5.17 4.29 9.33
C PHE A 103 -6.07 4.34 10.57
N ALA A 104 -7.29 4.82 10.38
CA ALA A 104 -8.31 4.75 11.42
C ALA A 104 -9.00 3.39 11.35
N LEU A 105 -9.14 2.74 12.49
CA LEU A 105 -9.87 1.48 12.55
C LEU A 105 -11.36 1.79 12.62
N LEU A 106 -12.14 1.15 11.75
CA LEU A 106 -13.59 1.38 11.66
C LEU A 106 -14.31 0.42 12.56
N GLU A 107 -15.41 0.89 13.14
CA GLU A 107 -16.27 0.02 13.89
C GLU A 107 -16.99 -0.94 12.94
N GLU A 108 -17.34 -2.11 13.44
CA GLU A 108 -17.91 -3.17 12.64
C GLU A 108 -19.15 -2.74 11.85
N HIS A 109 -20.03 -1.96 12.47
CA HIS A 109 -21.26 -1.52 11.80
C HIS A 109 -20.98 -0.59 10.63
N HIS A 110 -19.92 0.23 10.70
CA HIS A 110 -19.53 1.09 9.60
C HIS A 110 -19.01 0.27 8.43
N ALA A 111 -18.24 -0.76 8.71
CA ALA A 111 -17.71 -1.65 7.68
C ALA A 111 -18.82 -2.34 6.92
N LYS A 112 -19.85 -2.80 7.61
CA LYS A 112 -20.98 -3.49 6.98
C LYS A 112 -21.79 -2.57 6.07
N GLN A 113 -21.90 -1.30 6.43
CA GLN A 113 -22.68 -0.34 5.64
C GLN A 113 -21.97 0.08 4.36
N LYS A 114 -20.67 0.06 4.33
CA LYS A 114 -19.91 0.65 3.23
C LYS A 114 -19.50 -0.32 2.15
N ASP A 115 -19.66 -1.61 2.38
CA ASP A 115 -19.33 -2.62 1.39
C ASP A 115 -17.90 -2.51 0.85
N ILE A 116 -17.03 -1.93 1.66
CA ILE A 116 -15.64 -1.67 1.28
C ILE A 116 -14.86 -2.96 1.08
N ALA A 117 -15.27 -4.00 1.78
CA ALA A 117 -14.58 -5.29 1.77
C ALA A 117 -14.49 -5.92 0.39
N ASN A 118 -15.35 -5.50 -0.53
CA ASN A 118 -15.39 -6.09 -1.87
C ASN A 118 -14.39 -5.45 -2.85
N TYR A 119 -13.76 -4.36 -2.46
CA TYR A 119 -12.75 -3.74 -3.32
C TYR A 119 -11.43 -4.47 -3.23
N LYS A 120 -10.84 -4.72 -4.38
CA LYS A 120 -9.53 -5.36 -4.51
C LYS A 120 -8.64 -4.51 -5.39
N LEU A 121 -7.33 -4.61 -5.16
CA LEU A 121 -6.36 -3.87 -5.97
C LEU A 121 -6.52 -4.16 -7.46
N ASP A 122 -6.72 -5.41 -7.83
CA ASP A 122 -6.86 -5.80 -9.22
C ASP A 122 -8.05 -5.11 -9.88
N ASP A 123 -9.15 -4.96 -9.14
CA ASP A 123 -10.34 -4.28 -9.66
C ASP A 123 -10.06 -2.80 -9.87
N LEU A 124 -9.36 -2.16 -8.94
CA LEU A 124 -9.00 -0.76 -9.06
C LEU A 124 -8.04 -0.52 -10.22
N VAL A 125 -7.03 -1.37 -10.33
CA VAL A 125 -6.04 -1.27 -11.41
C VAL A 125 -6.69 -1.50 -12.77
N ALA A 126 -7.67 -2.39 -12.86
CA ALA A 126 -8.37 -2.67 -14.10
C ALA A 126 -9.09 -1.43 -14.66
N HIS A 127 -9.56 -0.54 -13.78
CA HIS A 127 -10.19 0.71 -14.21
C HIS A 127 -9.21 1.73 -14.78
N LEU A 128 -7.94 1.55 -14.52
CA LEU A 128 -6.89 2.46 -14.98
C LEU A 128 -6.32 2.08 -16.34
N LYS A 129 -6.73 0.94 -16.88
CA LYS A 129 -6.23 0.44 -18.17
C LYS A 129 -6.92 1.10 -19.35
#